data_61c1b193366bfd3cf9f6c29d0ca27c07
#
_entry.id   61c1b193366bfd3cf9f6c29d0ca27c07
#
_cell.length_a   1.000
_cell.length_b   1.000
_cell.length_c   1.000
_cell.angle_alpha   90.00
_cell.angle_beta   90.00
_cell.angle_gamma   90.00
#
_symmetry.space_group_name_H-M   'P 1'
#
loop_
_entity.id
_entity.type
_entity.pdbx_description
1 polymer ?
#
loop_
_entity_poly.entity_id
_entity_poly.type
_entity_poly.pdbx_seq_one_letter_code
_entity_poly.pdbx_strand_id
1 'polypeptide(L)'
;MAIHNRAGQPAQQSDLINVAQLTAQYYVLKPEAGNAEHAVKFGTSGHRGSAARHSFNEPHILAIAQAIAEERAKNGITGPCYVGKDTHALSEPAFISVLEVLAANGVDVIVQENNGFTPTPAVSNAILVHNKKGGPLADGIVITPSHNPPEDGGIKYNPPNGGPADTNVTKVVEDRANALLADGLKGVKRISLDEAMASGHVKEQDLMQPFVEGLADIVDMAAIQKAGLTLGVDPLGGSGIEYWKRIGEYYNLNLTIVNDQVDQTFRFMHLDKDGAIRMDCSSECAMAGLLALRDKFDLAFANDPDYDRHGIVTPAGLMNPNHYLAVAINYLFQHRPQWGKDVAVGKTLVSSAMIDRVVNDLGRK
;
A
#
# COMPACT_ATOMS: atom_id res chain seq x y z
N MET A 1 -6.30 -20.22 16.52
CA MET A 1 -6.62 -19.26 17.60
C MET A 1 -8.15 -19.26 17.81
N ALA A 2 -8.61 -19.09 19.04
CA ALA A 2 -10.05 -18.93 19.28
C ALA A 2 -10.50 -17.58 18.70
N ILE A 3 -11.68 -17.57 18.07
CA ILE A 3 -12.27 -16.34 17.54
C ILE A 3 -12.72 -15.47 18.72
N HIS A 4 -12.38 -14.19 18.68
CA HIS A 4 -12.77 -13.22 19.71
C HIS A 4 -14.31 -13.09 19.78
N ASN A 5 -14.86 -12.91 20.97
CA ASN A 5 -16.33 -12.86 21.17
C ASN A 5 -17.00 -11.66 20.50
N ARG A 6 -16.27 -10.61 20.15
CA ARG A 6 -16.75 -9.43 19.39
C ARG A 6 -16.35 -9.44 17.92
N ALA A 7 -15.77 -10.51 17.41
CA ALA A 7 -15.43 -10.61 15.99
C ALA A 7 -16.67 -10.36 15.11
N GLY A 8 -16.52 -9.54 14.06
CA GLY A 8 -17.61 -9.13 13.18
C GLY A 8 -18.59 -8.10 13.77
N GLN A 9 -18.36 -7.61 14.99
CA GLN A 9 -19.15 -6.52 15.57
C GLN A 9 -18.52 -5.16 15.26
N PRO A 10 -19.31 -4.08 15.12
CA PRO A 10 -18.79 -2.73 14.92
C PRO A 10 -17.82 -2.32 16.03
N ALA A 11 -16.78 -1.58 15.65
CA ALA A 11 -15.85 -0.99 16.61
C ALA A 11 -16.56 -0.02 17.55
N GLN A 12 -16.11 -0.01 18.81
CA GLN A 12 -16.62 0.89 19.86
C GLN A 12 -15.52 1.91 20.21
N GLN A 13 -15.90 2.95 20.96
CA GLN A 13 -14.97 4.00 21.38
C GLN A 13 -13.73 3.47 22.11
N SER A 14 -13.88 2.37 22.87
CA SER A 14 -12.78 1.72 23.59
C SER A 14 -11.77 1.01 22.69
N ASP A 15 -12.14 0.72 21.44
CA ASP A 15 -11.30 0.03 20.47
C ASP A 15 -10.45 1.01 19.65
N LEU A 16 -10.75 2.32 19.75
CA LEU A 16 -10.13 3.34 18.92
C LEU A 16 -8.82 3.83 19.51
N ILE A 17 -7.84 4.07 18.63
CA ILE A 17 -6.58 4.71 19.00
C ILE A 17 -6.79 6.19 19.36
N ASN A 18 -5.87 6.73 20.15
CA ASN A 18 -5.71 8.17 20.31
C ASN A 18 -4.63 8.64 19.33
N VAL A 19 -5.07 9.23 18.20
CA VAL A 19 -4.18 9.66 17.11
C VAL A 19 -3.14 10.67 17.61
N ALA A 20 -3.54 11.65 18.44
CA ALA A 20 -2.62 12.65 18.95
C ALA A 20 -1.53 12.05 19.84
N GLN A 21 -1.90 11.09 20.70
CA GLN A 21 -0.96 10.36 21.53
C GLN A 21 0.00 9.52 20.69
N LEU A 22 -0.51 8.79 19.70
CA LEU A 22 0.29 7.94 18.83
C LEU A 22 1.30 8.75 18.02
N THR A 23 0.87 9.90 17.47
CA THR A 23 1.76 10.83 16.76
C THR A 23 2.82 11.43 17.68
N ALA A 24 2.45 11.82 18.92
CA ALA A 24 3.44 12.28 19.89
C ALA A 24 4.47 11.20 20.23
N GLN A 25 4.04 9.95 20.41
CA GLN A 25 4.92 8.82 20.66
C GLN A 25 5.91 8.55 19.52
N TYR A 26 5.51 8.80 18.28
CA TYR A 26 6.42 8.69 17.12
C TYR A 26 7.67 9.58 17.28
N TYR A 27 7.51 10.80 17.76
CA TYR A 27 8.61 11.76 17.94
C TYR A 27 9.35 11.62 19.28
N VAL A 28 8.63 11.25 20.34
CA VAL A 28 9.18 11.28 21.72
C VAL A 28 9.84 9.95 22.11
N LEU A 29 9.22 8.83 21.75
CA LEU A 29 9.76 7.51 22.10
C LEU A 29 10.87 7.14 21.12
N LYS A 30 11.92 6.50 21.65
CA LYS A 30 13.12 6.14 20.90
C LYS A 30 13.37 4.64 21.00
N PRO A 31 13.86 4.00 19.92
CA PRO A 31 14.34 2.62 20.02
C PRO A 31 15.55 2.54 20.95
N GLU A 32 15.62 1.47 21.72
CA GLU A 32 16.76 1.15 22.57
C GLU A 32 17.78 0.36 21.75
N ALA A 33 19.00 0.89 21.68
CA ALA A 33 20.08 0.25 20.94
C ALA A 33 20.40 -1.14 21.52
N GLY A 34 20.48 -2.14 20.64
CA GLY A 34 20.73 -3.53 21.00
C GLY A 34 19.49 -4.33 21.41
N ASN A 35 18.32 -3.70 21.55
CA ASN A 35 17.06 -4.42 21.75
C ASN A 35 16.55 -4.94 20.39
N ALA A 36 16.49 -6.26 20.24
CA ALA A 36 16.06 -6.90 19.00
C ALA A 36 14.58 -6.62 18.63
N GLU A 37 13.72 -6.28 19.59
CA GLU A 37 12.32 -5.93 19.34
C GLU A 37 12.17 -4.50 18.81
N HIS A 38 13.15 -3.64 19.11
CA HIS A 38 13.23 -2.26 18.65
C HIS A 38 14.04 -2.10 17.35
N ALA A 39 14.55 -3.17 16.78
CA ALA A 39 15.36 -3.11 15.57
C ALA A 39 14.48 -2.93 14.32
N VAL A 40 15.05 -2.32 13.28
CA VAL A 40 14.49 -2.37 11.94
C VAL A 40 14.48 -3.82 11.45
N LYS A 41 13.31 -4.28 10.99
CA LYS A 41 13.14 -5.62 10.41
C LYS A 41 12.30 -5.51 9.16
N PHE A 42 12.91 -5.77 8.02
CA PHE A 42 12.18 -5.88 6.76
C PHE A 42 11.61 -7.30 6.63
N GLY A 43 10.28 -7.40 6.75
CA GLY A 43 9.56 -8.62 6.40
C GLY A 43 9.45 -8.81 4.89
N THR A 44 8.46 -9.59 4.45
CA THR A 44 8.18 -9.85 3.02
C THR A 44 7.84 -8.57 2.23
N SER A 45 7.37 -7.51 2.89
CA SER A 45 6.92 -6.30 2.22
C SER A 45 7.16 -5.05 3.08
N GLY A 46 8.41 -4.83 3.51
CA GLY A 46 8.80 -3.63 4.24
C GLY A 46 8.91 -3.82 5.76
N HIS A 47 9.30 -2.75 6.44
CA HIS A 47 9.36 -2.65 7.89
C HIS A 47 8.01 -2.18 8.43
N ARG A 48 7.49 -2.85 9.46
CA ARG A 48 6.24 -2.50 10.15
C ARG A 48 6.45 -2.53 11.66
N GLY A 49 5.73 -1.67 12.36
CA GLY A 49 5.77 -1.61 13.81
C GLY A 49 4.82 -0.57 14.37
N SER A 50 4.93 -0.29 15.66
CA SER A 50 4.12 0.74 16.32
C SER A 50 5.00 1.68 17.13
N ALA A 51 4.61 2.95 17.18
CA ALA A 51 5.33 3.96 17.95
C ALA A 51 5.34 3.62 19.46
N ALA A 52 4.21 3.14 19.98
CA ALA A 52 4.08 2.76 21.39
C ALA A 52 4.97 1.56 21.77
N ARG A 53 5.29 0.68 20.82
CA ARG A 53 6.16 -0.49 21.01
C ARG A 53 7.62 -0.21 20.66
N HIS A 54 8.02 1.04 20.45
CA HIS A 54 9.37 1.45 20.07
C HIS A 54 9.91 0.75 18.79
N SER A 55 9.01 0.37 17.88
CA SER A 55 9.36 -0.35 16.66
C SER A 55 9.00 0.41 15.38
N PHE A 56 8.36 1.61 15.50
CA PHE A 56 8.10 2.51 14.38
C PHE A 56 8.07 3.96 14.89
N ASN A 57 9.24 4.53 15.09
CA ASN A 57 9.43 5.89 15.59
C ASN A 57 10.29 6.69 14.60
N GLU A 58 10.36 8.00 14.76
CA GLU A 58 11.15 8.88 13.90
C GLU A 58 12.57 8.35 13.63
N PRO A 59 13.36 7.91 14.63
CA PRO A 59 14.69 7.36 14.38
C PRO A 59 14.75 6.21 13.39
N HIS A 60 13.74 5.32 13.40
CA HIS A 60 13.68 4.21 12.44
C HIS A 60 13.54 4.74 11.02
N ILE A 61 12.62 5.69 10.81
CA ILE A 61 12.30 6.23 9.49
C ILE A 61 13.47 7.04 8.94
N LEU A 62 14.10 7.84 9.79
CA LEU A 62 15.33 8.57 9.42
C LEU A 62 16.45 7.61 8.98
N ALA A 63 16.67 6.53 9.73
CA ALA A 63 17.68 5.53 9.41
C ALA A 63 17.37 4.75 8.13
N ILE A 64 16.10 4.34 7.94
CA ILE A 64 15.64 3.62 6.75
C ILE A 64 15.75 4.51 5.50
N ALA A 65 15.27 5.76 5.57
CA ALA A 65 15.35 6.69 4.46
C ALA A 65 16.79 6.98 4.04
N GLN A 66 17.69 7.14 5.01
CA GLN A 66 19.12 7.30 4.73
C GLN A 66 19.72 6.05 4.10
N ALA A 67 19.40 4.86 4.61
CA ALA A 67 19.88 3.60 4.04
C ALA A 67 19.40 3.40 2.60
N ILE A 68 18.16 3.75 2.30
CA ILE A 68 17.61 3.73 0.93
C ILE A 68 18.34 4.72 0.05
N ALA A 69 18.57 5.96 0.50
CA ALA A 69 19.32 6.96 -0.27
C ALA A 69 20.74 6.50 -0.62
N GLU A 70 21.42 5.84 0.31
CA GLU A 70 22.75 5.26 0.09
C GLU A 70 22.72 4.08 -0.89
N GLU A 71 21.72 3.18 -0.78
CA GLU A 71 21.56 2.03 -1.68
C GLU A 71 21.23 2.49 -3.11
N ARG A 72 20.38 3.52 -3.27
CA ARG A 72 20.12 4.17 -4.55
C ARG A 72 21.40 4.68 -5.20
N ALA A 73 22.19 5.44 -4.47
CA ALA A 73 23.46 6.00 -4.96
C ALA A 73 24.43 4.89 -5.38
N LYS A 74 24.56 3.85 -4.58
CA LYS A 74 25.41 2.68 -4.86
C LYS A 74 25.00 1.94 -6.14
N ASN A 75 23.69 1.86 -6.42
CA ASN A 75 23.16 1.17 -7.61
C ASN A 75 22.95 2.12 -8.80
N GLY A 76 23.40 3.37 -8.73
CA GLY A 76 23.29 4.33 -9.84
C GLY A 76 21.85 4.73 -10.17
N ILE A 77 20.92 4.64 -9.21
CA ILE A 77 19.53 5.07 -9.37
C ILE A 77 19.50 6.59 -9.16
N THR A 78 19.43 7.34 -10.26
CA THR A 78 19.54 8.80 -10.28
C THR A 78 18.26 9.51 -10.74
N GLY A 79 17.25 8.76 -11.16
CA GLY A 79 15.92 9.30 -11.44
C GLY A 79 15.14 9.62 -10.14
N PRO A 80 13.90 10.11 -10.25
CA PRO A 80 13.11 10.49 -9.10
C PRO A 80 12.73 9.28 -8.24
N CYS A 81 12.56 9.53 -6.92
CA CYS A 81 11.92 8.61 -6.00
C CYS A 81 10.44 9.00 -5.84
N TYR A 82 9.52 8.14 -6.26
CA TYR A 82 8.09 8.34 -6.03
C TYR A 82 7.74 7.96 -4.60
N VAL A 83 7.19 8.88 -3.81
CA VAL A 83 6.85 8.63 -2.41
C VAL A 83 5.34 8.73 -2.22
N GLY A 84 4.73 7.59 -1.88
CA GLY A 84 3.31 7.51 -1.54
C GLY A 84 3.09 7.23 -0.06
N LYS A 85 1.90 7.53 0.43
CA LYS A 85 1.45 7.23 1.80
C LYS A 85 0.01 6.77 1.81
N ASP A 86 -0.33 5.92 2.78
CA ASP A 86 -1.70 5.55 3.08
C ASP A 86 -2.31 6.44 4.19
N THR A 87 -3.47 6.03 4.68
CA THR A 87 -4.29 6.80 5.63
C THR A 87 -4.02 6.49 7.11
N HIS A 88 -3.08 5.59 7.43
CA HIS A 88 -2.72 5.32 8.82
C HIS A 88 -2.14 6.57 9.52
N ALA A 89 -2.40 6.71 10.81
CA ALA A 89 -1.99 7.88 11.59
C ALA A 89 -0.48 8.13 11.59
N LEU A 90 0.33 7.06 11.57
CA LEU A 90 1.80 7.16 11.53
C LEU A 90 2.35 7.40 10.12
N SER A 91 1.53 7.32 9.08
CA SER A 91 2.01 7.53 7.70
C SER A 91 2.38 8.98 7.43
N GLU A 92 1.65 9.95 7.98
CA GLU A 92 1.97 11.38 7.81
C GLU A 92 3.32 11.78 8.43
N PRO A 93 3.58 11.52 9.74
CA PRO A 93 4.87 11.88 10.33
C PRO A 93 6.05 11.11 9.71
N ALA A 94 5.85 9.87 9.28
CA ALA A 94 6.87 9.10 8.58
C ALA A 94 7.15 9.68 7.17
N PHE A 95 6.11 10.13 6.45
CA PHE A 95 6.25 10.80 5.17
C PHE A 95 7.11 12.06 5.27
N ILE A 96 6.85 12.90 6.25
CA ILE A 96 7.64 14.11 6.51
C ILE A 96 9.11 13.73 6.74
N SER A 97 9.39 12.77 7.63
CA SER A 97 10.75 12.32 7.93
C SER A 97 11.49 11.77 6.69
N VAL A 98 10.77 11.07 5.80
CA VAL A 98 11.34 10.57 4.53
C VAL A 98 11.72 11.73 3.60
N LEU A 99 10.85 12.72 3.43
CA LEU A 99 11.13 13.88 2.57
C LEU A 99 12.36 14.67 3.04
N GLU A 100 12.47 14.91 4.35
CA GLU A 100 13.59 15.63 4.96
C GLU A 100 14.94 14.95 4.71
N VAL A 101 14.96 13.61 4.79
CA VAL A 101 16.20 12.83 4.56
C VAL A 101 16.51 12.72 3.08
N LEU A 102 15.53 12.41 2.23
CA LEU A 102 15.77 12.26 0.79
C LEU A 102 16.25 13.57 0.16
N ALA A 103 15.59 14.69 0.48
CA ALA A 103 16.00 16.01 0.00
C ALA A 103 17.42 16.40 0.49
N ALA A 104 17.75 16.11 1.75
CA ALA A 104 19.10 16.34 2.30
C ALA A 104 20.19 15.51 1.62
N ASN A 105 19.83 14.39 1.00
CA ASN A 105 20.71 13.54 0.20
C ASN A 105 20.73 13.91 -1.30
N GLY A 106 20.01 14.98 -1.71
CA GLY A 106 19.94 15.43 -3.11
C GLY A 106 19.12 14.50 -4.00
N VAL A 107 18.20 13.74 -3.42
CA VAL A 107 17.28 12.86 -4.18
C VAL A 107 16.08 13.68 -4.63
N ASP A 108 15.81 13.66 -5.93
CA ASP A 108 14.56 14.20 -6.46
C ASP A 108 13.39 13.30 -6.05
N VAL A 109 12.38 13.88 -5.42
CA VAL A 109 11.20 13.19 -4.89
C VAL A 109 9.95 13.69 -5.61
N ILE A 110 9.07 12.77 -6.00
CA ILE A 110 7.76 13.10 -6.54
C ILE A 110 6.69 12.55 -5.61
N VAL A 111 5.76 13.41 -5.20
CA VAL A 111 4.65 13.10 -4.32
C VAL A 111 3.33 13.49 -4.97
N GLN A 112 2.22 12.91 -4.49
CA GLN A 112 0.88 13.32 -4.90
C GLN A 112 0.63 14.77 -4.49
N GLU A 113 0.10 15.56 -5.40
CA GLU A 113 -0.29 16.94 -5.13
C GLU A 113 -1.33 17.07 -4.01
N ASN A 114 -1.42 18.26 -3.43
CA ASN A 114 -2.37 18.58 -2.36
C ASN A 114 -2.24 17.68 -1.12
N ASN A 115 -1.03 17.23 -0.81
CA ASN A 115 -0.75 16.29 0.28
C ASN A 115 -1.59 15.00 0.22
N GLY A 116 -1.96 14.56 -1.00
CA GLY A 116 -2.86 13.44 -1.23
C GLY A 116 -2.25 12.08 -0.86
N PHE A 117 -3.12 11.09 -0.72
CA PHE A 117 -2.73 9.71 -0.51
C PHE A 117 -2.44 9.00 -1.85
N THR A 118 -1.55 8.01 -1.81
CA THR A 118 -1.16 7.28 -3.02
C THR A 118 -1.14 5.78 -2.76
N PRO A 119 -2.01 5.00 -3.42
CA PRO A 119 -2.00 3.55 -3.36
C PRO A 119 -0.67 2.94 -3.80
N THR A 120 -0.27 1.82 -3.20
CA THR A 120 0.93 1.05 -3.59
C THR A 120 0.97 0.78 -5.10
N PRO A 121 -0.10 0.30 -5.77
CA PRO A 121 -0.06 0.08 -7.22
C PRO A 121 0.09 1.37 -8.04
N ALA A 122 -0.34 2.52 -7.54
CA ALA A 122 -0.15 3.78 -8.23
C ALA A 122 1.32 4.24 -8.21
N VAL A 123 2.02 4.06 -7.08
CA VAL A 123 3.48 4.27 -6.99
C VAL A 123 4.21 3.31 -7.92
N SER A 124 3.87 2.02 -7.91
CA SER A 124 4.45 1.02 -8.81
C SER A 124 4.27 1.40 -10.29
N ASN A 125 3.07 1.83 -10.66
CA ASN A 125 2.77 2.28 -12.02
C ASN A 125 3.58 3.52 -12.41
N ALA A 126 3.69 4.51 -11.53
CA ALA A 126 4.47 5.72 -11.79
C ALA A 126 5.95 5.39 -12.07
N ILE A 127 6.55 4.48 -11.28
CA ILE A 127 7.92 3.98 -11.50
C ILE A 127 8.05 3.34 -12.89
N LEU A 128 7.16 2.41 -13.22
CA LEU A 128 7.21 1.67 -14.49
C LEU A 128 6.99 2.57 -15.69
N VAL A 129 6.02 3.49 -15.63
CA VAL A 129 5.75 4.46 -16.69
C VAL A 129 6.95 5.41 -16.90
N HIS A 130 7.60 5.84 -15.80
CA HIS A 130 8.81 6.65 -15.88
C HIS A 130 9.94 5.87 -16.56
N ASN A 131 10.24 4.67 -16.08
CA ASN A 131 11.36 3.87 -16.53
C ASN A 131 11.21 3.39 -17.99
N LYS A 132 9.97 3.18 -18.45
CA LYS A 132 9.66 2.83 -19.84
C LYS A 132 10.05 3.94 -20.83
N LYS A 133 10.13 5.20 -20.40
CA LYS A 133 10.54 6.32 -21.26
C LYS A 133 12.04 6.34 -21.53
N GLY A 134 12.82 5.56 -20.77
CA GLY A 134 14.29 5.58 -20.82
C GLY A 134 14.89 6.73 -20.01
N GLY A 135 16.22 6.71 -19.84
CA GLY A 135 16.94 7.70 -19.04
C GLY A 135 17.25 7.24 -17.62
N PRO A 136 17.46 8.18 -16.68
CA PRO A 136 17.72 7.85 -15.27
C PRO A 136 16.57 7.08 -14.65
N LEU A 137 16.88 5.93 -14.01
CA LEU A 137 15.88 5.06 -13.43
C LEU A 137 15.25 5.66 -12.16
N ALA A 138 13.93 5.62 -12.09
CA ALA A 138 13.13 5.94 -10.93
C ALA A 138 12.89 4.69 -10.06
N ASP A 139 12.58 4.92 -8.80
CA ASP A 139 12.14 3.95 -7.81
C ASP A 139 11.09 4.58 -6.90
N GLY A 140 10.75 3.95 -5.76
CA GLY A 140 9.76 4.55 -4.87
C GLY A 140 9.75 3.99 -3.45
N ILE A 141 9.08 4.75 -2.59
CA ILE A 141 8.80 4.40 -1.20
C ILE A 141 7.29 4.50 -0.99
N VAL A 142 6.72 3.50 -0.34
CA VAL A 142 5.31 3.53 0.09
C VAL A 142 5.25 3.44 1.61
N ILE A 143 4.65 4.45 2.22
CA ILE A 143 4.51 4.54 3.67
C ILE A 143 3.15 3.98 4.06
N THR A 144 3.14 2.76 4.54
CA THR A 144 1.96 1.97 4.83
C THR A 144 2.28 0.72 5.66
N PRO A 145 1.46 0.38 6.67
CA PRO A 145 1.48 -0.94 7.29
C PRO A 145 0.49 -1.92 6.63
N SER A 146 -0.07 -1.58 5.42
CA SER A 146 -1.10 -2.36 4.72
C SER A 146 -2.39 -2.47 5.55
N HIS A 147 -2.91 -3.67 5.80
CA HIS A 147 -4.13 -3.95 6.55
C HIS A 147 -3.94 -4.07 8.07
N ASN A 148 -2.77 -3.73 8.59
CA ASN A 148 -2.47 -3.81 10.02
C ASN A 148 -3.37 -2.88 10.84
N PRO A 149 -3.48 -3.09 12.18
CA PRO A 149 -4.25 -2.23 13.05
C PRO A 149 -3.88 -0.74 12.96
N PRO A 150 -4.81 0.17 13.34
CA PRO A 150 -4.62 1.62 13.23
C PRO A 150 -3.40 2.19 13.96
N GLU A 151 -2.91 1.50 15.00
CA GLU A 151 -1.71 1.91 15.77
C GLU A 151 -0.39 1.58 15.08
N ASP A 152 -0.41 0.81 14.01
CA ASP A 152 0.79 0.43 13.28
C ASP A 152 1.17 1.48 12.22
N GLY A 153 2.44 1.54 11.92
CA GLY A 153 3.02 2.21 10.76
C GLY A 153 3.88 1.24 9.96
N GLY A 154 4.18 1.59 8.73
CA GLY A 154 5.01 0.78 7.84
C GLY A 154 5.69 1.59 6.77
N ILE A 155 6.76 1.05 6.20
CA ILE A 155 7.51 1.62 5.09
C ILE A 155 8.01 0.51 4.18
N LYS A 156 7.72 0.64 2.88
CA LYS A 156 8.12 -0.28 1.81
C LYS A 156 9.04 0.43 0.84
N TYR A 157 9.99 -0.29 0.26
CA TYR A 157 10.82 0.19 -0.84
C TYR A 157 10.54 -0.59 -2.11
N ASN A 158 10.32 0.12 -3.20
CA ASN A 158 10.09 -0.42 -4.54
C ASN A 158 11.22 -0.01 -5.48
N PRO A 159 12.14 -0.92 -5.84
CA PRO A 159 13.21 -0.68 -6.81
C PRO A 159 12.68 -0.32 -8.21
N PRO A 160 13.58 -0.05 -9.19
CA PRO A 160 13.19 0.34 -10.55
C PRO A 160 12.29 -0.64 -11.32
N ASN A 161 12.17 -1.89 -10.87
CA ASN A 161 11.19 -2.85 -11.43
C ASN A 161 9.75 -2.58 -11.01
N GLY A 162 9.52 -1.60 -10.11
CA GLY A 162 8.21 -1.17 -9.63
C GLY A 162 7.55 -2.10 -8.61
N GLY A 163 8.07 -3.30 -8.39
CA GLY A 163 7.58 -4.25 -7.39
C GLY A 163 8.26 -4.05 -6.02
N PRO A 164 7.85 -4.82 -5.01
CA PRO A 164 8.51 -4.80 -3.71
C PRO A 164 9.98 -5.27 -3.84
N ALA A 165 10.86 -4.67 -3.03
CA ALA A 165 12.28 -5.03 -3.05
C ALA A 165 12.50 -6.48 -2.61
N ASP A 166 13.39 -7.17 -3.32
CA ASP A 166 13.82 -8.53 -2.97
C ASP A 166 14.66 -8.55 -1.68
N THR A 167 14.79 -9.72 -1.07
CA THR A 167 15.47 -9.90 0.22
C THR A 167 16.93 -9.47 0.22
N ASN A 168 17.63 -9.54 -0.90
CA ASN A 168 19.01 -9.04 -1.06
C ASN A 168 19.08 -7.52 -0.90
N VAL A 169 18.08 -6.77 -1.36
CA VAL A 169 18.00 -5.31 -1.21
C VAL A 169 17.50 -4.94 0.19
N THR A 170 16.39 -5.57 0.63
CA THR A 170 15.81 -5.26 1.95
C THR A 170 16.78 -5.56 3.08
N LYS A 171 17.58 -6.62 2.96
CA LYS A 171 18.60 -6.97 3.96
C LYS A 171 19.71 -5.91 4.05
N VAL A 172 20.15 -5.37 2.93
CA VAL A 172 21.16 -4.28 2.91
C VAL A 172 20.62 -3.03 3.59
N VAL A 173 19.39 -2.64 3.27
CA VAL A 173 18.71 -1.49 3.89
C VAL A 173 18.51 -1.71 5.39
N GLU A 174 18.04 -2.90 5.80
CA GLU A 174 17.86 -3.28 7.21
C GLU A 174 19.15 -3.18 8.00
N ASP A 175 20.22 -3.82 7.51
CA ASP A 175 21.53 -3.84 8.19
C ASP A 175 22.10 -2.43 8.32
N ARG A 176 21.99 -1.63 7.25
CA ARG A 176 22.49 -0.26 7.28
C ARG A 176 21.65 0.63 8.22
N ALA A 177 20.32 0.51 8.20
CA ALA A 177 19.46 1.26 9.10
C ALA A 177 19.74 0.92 10.57
N ASN A 178 19.92 -0.34 10.91
CA ASN A 178 20.28 -0.77 12.25
C ASN A 178 21.67 -0.26 12.68
N ALA A 179 22.65 -0.21 11.77
CA ALA A 179 23.96 0.39 12.05
C ALA A 179 23.84 1.89 12.32
N LEU A 180 23.02 2.62 11.58
CA LEU A 180 22.76 4.05 11.80
C LEU A 180 22.07 4.29 13.15
N LEU A 181 21.11 3.45 13.54
CA LEU A 181 20.46 3.52 14.85
C LEU A 181 21.47 3.28 15.98
N ALA A 182 22.32 2.27 15.85
CA ALA A 182 23.35 1.95 16.85
C ALA A 182 24.38 3.08 17.04
N ASP A 183 24.68 3.85 15.98
CA ASP A 183 25.60 5.01 16.02
C ASP A 183 24.89 6.33 16.37
N GLY A 184 23.65 6.27 16.84
CA GLY A 184 22.88 7.46 17.24
C GLY A 184 22.56 8.40 16.08
N LEU A 185 22.34 7.86 14.89
CA LEU A 185 21.97 8.56 13.64
C LEU A 185 23.01 9.55 13.10
N LYS A 186 24.27 9.49 13.54
CA LYS A 186 25.32 10.45 13.14
C LYS A 186 25.58 10.49 11.64
N GLY A 187 25.30 9.39 10.93
CA GLY A 187 25.43 9.30 9.47
C GLY A 187 24.20 9.75 8.69
N VAL A 188 23.11 10.11 9.36
CA VAL A 188 21.88 10.56 8.71
C VAL A 188 22.00 12.04 8.34
N LYS A 189 21.74 12.36 7.08
CA LYS A 189 21.57 13.73 6.60
C LYS A 189 20.09 14.09 6.68
N ARG A 190 19.79 15.24 7.22
CA ARG A 190 18.43 15.76 7.39
C ARG A 190 18.39 17.27 7.24
N ILE A 191 17.38 17.78 6.60
CA ILE A 191 16.99 19.21 6.60
C ILE A 191 15.56 19.32 7.11
N SER A 192 15.10 20.50 7.46
CA SER A 192 13.70 20.69 7.87
C SER A 192 12.76 20.47 6.68
N LEU A 193 11.47 20.19 6.96
CA LEU A 193 10.46 20.07 5.91
C LEU A 193 10.37 21.32 5.03
N ASP A 194 10.41 22.51 5.65
CA ASP A 194 10.38 23.78 4.91
C ASP A 194 11.56 23.92 3.95
N GLU A 195 12.77 23.55 4.40
CA GLU A 195 13.96 23.51 3.55
C GLU A 195 13.85 22.44 2.46
N ALA A 196 13.30 21.27 2.78
CA ALA A 196 13.08 20.20 1.80
C ALA A 196 12.13 20.64 0.69
N MET A 197 10.99 21.26 1.04
CA MET A 197 10.02 21.78 0.08
C MET A 197 10.59 22.95 -0.74
N ALA A 198 11.44 23.78 -0.15
CA ALA A 198 12.09 24.91 -0.84
C ALA A 198 13.31 24.49 -1.67
N SER A 199 13.86 23.29 -1.48
CA SER A 199 15.09 22.82 -2.13
C SER A 199 14.98 22.61 -3.65
N GLY A 200 13.75 22.48 -4.16
CA GLY A 200 13.47 22.06 -5.55
C GLY A 200 13.59 20.54 -5.78
N HIS A 201 14.02 19.77 -4.78
CA HIS A 201 14.05 18.32 -4.86
C HIS A 201 12.68 17.68 -4.65
N VAL A 202 11.80 18.27 -3.84
CA VAL A 202 10.44 17.76 -3.64
C VAL A 202 9.48 18.43 -4.61
N LYS A 203 8.78 17.61 -5.41
CA LYS A 203 7.82 18.09 -6.44
C LYS A 203 6.49 17.39 -6.27
N GLU A 204 5.43 18.17 -6.30
CA GLU A 204 4.06 17.67 -6.34
C GLU A 204 3.64 17.39 -7.78
N GLN A 205 2.95 16.27 -8.02
CA GLN A 205 2.37 15.91 -9.31
C GLN A 205 1.04 15.19 -9.10
N ASP A 206 0.12 15.30 -10.06
CA ASP A 206 -1.04 14.41 -10.12
C ASP A 206 -0.59 13.01 -10.58
N LEU A 207 -0.45 12.08 -9.62
CA LEU A 207 -0.15 10.67 -9.88
C LEU A 207 -1.42 9.86 -10.14
N MET A 208 -2.58 10.41 -9.81
CA MET A 208 -3.88 9.75 -9.90
C MET A 208 -4.38 9.69 -11.34
N GLN A 209 -4.41 10.82 -12.04
CA GLN A 209 -4.97 10.88 -13.38
C GLN A 209 -4.30 9.91 -14.37
N PRO A 210 -2.95 9.85 -14.47
CA PRO A 210 -2.30 8.88 -15.36
C PRO A 210 -2.59 7.41 -15.00
N PHE A 211 -2.75 7.11 -13.70
CA PHE A 211 -3.13 5.78 -13.23
C PHE A 211 -4.55 5.43 -13.68
N VAL A 212 -5.51 6.33 -13.48
CA VAL A 212 -6.92 6.14 -13.87
C VAL A 212 -7.06 5.95 -15.37
N GLU A 213 -6.41 6.77 -16.18
CA GLU A 213 -6.39 6.66 -17.64
C GLU A 213 -5.81 5.31 -18.10
N GLY A 214 -4.72 4.87 -17.47
CA GLY A 214 -4.06 3.62 -17.79
C GLY A 214 -4.87 2.36 -17.50
N LEU A 215 -5.97 2.43 -16.74
CA LEU A 215 -6.83 1.27 -16.47
C LEU A 215 -7.46 0.69 -17.74
N ALA A 216 -7.76 1.52 -18.74
CA ALA A 216 -8.30 1.05 -20.02
C ALA A 216 -7.34 0.15 -20.81
N ASP A 217 -6.03 0.27 -20.57
CA ASP A 217 -5.02 -0.63 -21.15
C ASP A 217 -4.99 -2.00 -20.44
N ILE A 218 -5.59 -2.08 -19.26
CA ILE A 218 -5.54 -3.27 -18.37
C ILE A 218 -6.84 -4.05 -18.42
N VAL A 219 -7.98 -3.38 -18.40
CA VAL A 219 -9.33 -3.99 -18.42
C VAL A 219 -10.20 -3.30 -19.45
N ASP A 220 -11.21 -4.03 -19.96
CA ASP A 220 -12.18 -3.47 -20.92
C ASP A 220 -13.19 -2.59 -20.18
N MET A 221 -12.80 -1.33 -19.93
CA MET A 221 -13.65 -0.35 -19.26
C MET A 221 -14.93 -0.04 -20.05
N ALA A 222 -14.90 -0.14 -21.38
CA ALA A 222 -16.08 0.07 -22.22
C ALA A 222 -17.12 -1.05 -22.01
N ALA A 223 -16.68 -2.31 -21.87
CA ALA A 223 -17.57 -3.41 -21.54
C ALA A 223 -18.17 -3.26 -20.15
N ILE A 224 -17.39 -2.84 -19.15
CA ILE A 224 -17.85 -2.60 -17.79
C ILE A 224 -18.91 -1.49 -17.78
N GLN A 225 -18.65 -0.36 -18.43
CA GLN A 225 -19.60 0.74 -18.55
C GLN A 225 -20.90 0.31 -19.21
N LYS A 226 -20.80 -0.42 -20.34
CA LYS A 226 -21.95 -0.91 -21.11
C LYS A 226 -22.80 -1.91 -20.32
N ALA A 227 -22.20 -2.68 -19.42
CA ALA A 227 -22.91 -3.64 -18.58
C ALA A 227 -23.89 -2.97 -17.61
N GLY A 228 -23.68 -1.70 -17.25
CA GLY A 228 -24.57 -0.90 -16.42
C GLY A 228 -24.78 -1.47 -15.01
N LEU A 229 -23.83 -2.22 -14.49
CA LEU A 229 -23.91 -2.85 -13.17
C LEU A 229 -23.94 -1.79 -12.06
N THR A 230 -24.71 -2.06 -11.02
CA THR A 230 -24.65 -1.30 -9.77
C THR A 230 -23.48 -1.81 -8.94
N LEU A 231 -22.43 -1.00 -8.83
CA LEU A 231 -21.18 -1.37 -8.18
C LEU A 231 -21.08 -0.74 -6.80
N GLY A 232 -20.69 -1.53 -5.80
CA GLY A 232 -20.33 -1.06 -4.47
C GLY A 232 -18.83 -1.12 -4.26
N VAL A 233 -18.24 -0.09 -3.66
CA VAL A 233 -16.82 -0.08 -3.29
C VAL A 233 -16.66 0.34 -1.86
N ASP A 234 -15.94 -0.46 -1.09
CA ASP A 234 -15.49 -0.08 0.24
C ASP A 234 -13.96 0.07 0.24
N PRO A 235 -13.46 1.31 0.27
CA PRO A 235 -12.02 1.59 0.37
C PRO A 235 -11.40 1.14 1.69
N LEU A 236 -12.19 0.66 2.64
CA LEU A 236 -11.81 0.43 4.04
C LEU A 236 -11.03 1.62 4.63
N GLY A 237 -11.44 2.84 4.24
CA GLY A 237 -10.83 4.10 4.67
C GLY A 237 -9.42 4.36 4.14
N GLY A 238 -8.99 3.62 3.12
CA GLY A 238 -7.62 3.64 2.60
C GLY A 238 -7.31 4.72 1.57
N SER A 239 -6.11 4.65 1.03
CA SER A 239 -5.48 5.66 0.16
C SER A 239 -6.16 5.88 -1.20
N GLY A 240 -7.03 4.98 -1.65
CA GLY A 240 -7.67 5.05 -2.96
C GLY A 240 -9.08 5.61 -2.96
N ILE A 241 -9.56 6.24 -1.89
CA ILE A 241 -10.91 6.86 -1.85
C ILE A 241 -11.09 7.81 -3.03
N GLU A 242 -10.16 8.75 -3.21
CA GLU A 242 -10.23 9.71 -4.32
C GLU A 242 -10.00 9.07 -5.69
N TYR A 243 -9.23 7.98 -5.76
CA TYR A 243 -9.05 7.19 -6.98
C TYR A 243 -10.38 6.57 -7.43
N TRP A 244 -11.15 5.99 -6.52
CA TRP A 244 -12.46 5.43 -6.85
C TRP A 244 -13.48 6.49 -7.28
N LYS A 245 -13.47 7.68 -6.66
CA LYS A 245 -14.29 8.80 -7.12
C LYS A 245 -13.94 9.16 -8.56
N ARG A 246 -12.64 9.35 -8.84
CA ARG A 246 -12.17 9.69 -10.19
C ARG A 246 -12.42 8.59 -11.21
N ILE A 247 -12.25 7.32 -10.86
CA ILE A 247 -12.59 6.17 -11.72
C ILE A 247 -14.08 6.18 -12.06
N GLY A 248 -14.95 6.36 -11.07
CA GLY A 248 -16.38 6.42 -11.27
C GLY A 248 -16.80 7.54 -12.24
N GLU A 249 -16.24 8.72 -12.04
CA GLU A 249 -16.47 9.91 -12.90
C GLU A 249 -15.90 9.73 -14.30
N TYR A 250 -14.60 9.38 -14.40
CA TYR A 250 -13.89 9.30 -15.68
C TYR A 250 -14.49 8.25 -16.61
N TYR A 251 -14.85 7.08 -16.08
CA TYR A 251 -15.43 5.99 -16.85
C TYR A 251 -16.96 5.95 -16.80
N ASN A 252 -17.60 6.95 -16.18
CA ASN A 252 -19.07 7.04 -16.04
C ASN A 252 -19.69 5.71 -15.53
N LEU A 253 -19.20 5.21 -14.39
CA LEU A 253 -19.67 3.99 -13.77
C LEU A 253 -20.78 4.28 -12.75
N ASN A 254 -21.76 3.39 -12.64
CA ASN A 254 -22.75 3.41 -11.56
C ASN A 254 -22.12 2.85 -10.28
N LEU A 255 -21.31 3.69 -9.62
CA LEU A 255 -20.46 3.33 -8.49
C LEU A 255 -20.92 4.04 -7.22
N THR A 256 -21.13 3.28 -6.15
CA THR A 256 -21.37 3.80 -4.80
C THR A 256 -20.16 3.49 -3.91
N ILE A 257 -19.54 4.52 -3.34
CA ILE A 257 -18.44 4.36 -2.40
C ILE A 257 -19.02 4.33 -0.99
N VAL A 258 -18.70 3.24 -0.28
CA VAL A 258 -19.03 3.05 1.14
C VAL A 258 -17.82 3.51 1.96
N ASN A 259 -18.03 4.14 3.13
CA ASN A 259 -16.93 4.66 3.95
C ASN A 259 -15.99 5.59 3.16
N ASP A 260 -16.54 6.62 2.54
CA ASP A 260 -15.87 7.54 1.61
C ASP A 260 -15.03 8.64 2.30
N GLN A 261 -14.82 8.54 3.60
CA GLN A 261 -14.06 9.51 4.39
C GLN A 261 -12.84 8.86 5.05
N VAL A 262 -11.75 9.62 5.09
CA VAL A 262 -10.56 9.22 5.84
C VAL A 262 -10.80 9.42 7.33
N ASP A 263 -10.70 8.36 8.10
CA ASP A 263 -10.69 8.38 9.56
C ASP A 263 -9.54 7.51 10.06
N GLN A 264 -8.50 8.15 10.57
CA GLN A 264 -7.28 7.47 11.05
C GLN A 264 -7.52 6.51 12.22
N THR A 265 -8.70 6.56 12.84
CA THR A 265 -9.10 5.58 13.87
C THR A 265 -9.79 4.36 13.27
N PHE A 266 -10.18 4.43 11.99
CA PHE A 266 -10.94 3.39 11.27
C PHE A 266 -12.19 2.92 12.03
N ARG A 267 -12.89 3.86 12.70
CA ARG A 267 -14.05 3.57 13.57
C ARG A 267 -15.22 2.89 12.88
N PHE A 268 -15.34 3.03 11.56
CA PHE A 268 -16.41 2.42 10.76
C PHE A 268 -16.19 0.91 10.55
N MET A 269 -15.01 0.40 10.87
CA MET A 269 -14.67 -1.02 10.71
C MET A 269 -15.39 -1.90 11.74
N HIS A 270 -15.51 -3.17 11.39
CA HIS A 270 -15.88 -4.25 12.30
C HIS A 270 -14.61 -4.94 12.79
N LEU A 271 -14.65 -5.44 14.03
CA LEU A 271 -13.50 -6.12 14.62
C LEU A 271 -13.21 -7.43 13.88
N ASP A 272 -11.95 -7.69 13.60
CA ASP A 272 -11.52 -8.93 12.99
C ASP A 272 -11.52 -10.10 13.99
N LYS A 273 -11.12 -11.27 13.55
CA LYS A 273 -11.14 -12.55 14.29
C LYS A 273 -10.40 -12.48 15.63
N ASP A 274 -9.36 -11.65 15.72
CA ASP A 274 -8.58 -11.43 16.94
C ASP A 274 -9.15 -10.34 17.86
N GLY A 275 -10.24 -9.68 17.46
CA GLY A 275 -10.87 -8.60 18.21
C GLY A 275 -10.24 -7.22 17.99
N ALA A 276 -9.27 -7.09 17.09
CA ALA A 276 -8.69 -5.82 16.70
C ALA A 276 -9.37 -5.23 15.45
N ILE A 277 -9.24 -3.92 15.26
CA ILE A 277 -9.58 -3.30 13.98
C ILE A 277 -8.46 -3.68 12.98
N ARG A 278 -8.85 -4.37 11.90
CA ARG A 278 -7.98 -4.70 10.77
C ARG A 278 -8.72 -4.44 9.47
N MET A 279 -8.06 -3.85 8.51
CA MET A 279 -8.64 -3.56 7.20
C MET A 279 -8.35 -4.71 6.22
N ASP A 280 -8.59 -5.96 6.67
CA ASP A 280 -8.36 -7.17 5.88
C ASP A 280 -9.58 -7.50 5.01
N CYS A 281 -9.49 -7.19 3.72
CA CYS A 281 -10.55 -7.45 2.75
C CYS A 281 -10.77 -8.94 2.44
N SER A 282 -9.96 -9.85 2.98
CA SER A 282 -10.17 -11.31 2.91
C SER A 282 -10.92 -11.88 4.12
N SER A 283 -11.11 -11.09 5.19
CA SER A 283 -11.79 -11.51 6.41
C SER A 283 -13.27 -11.18 6.38
N GLU A 284 -14.14 -12.18 6.53
CA GLU A 284 -15.59 -11.96 6.66
C GLU A 284 -15.94 -11.08 7.85
N CYS A 285 -15.15 -11.13 8.93
CA CYS A 285 -15.37 -10.32 10.13
C CYS A 285 -15.08 -8.82 9.83
N ALA A 286 -13.93 -8.53 9.24
CA ALA A 286 -13.58 -7.16 8.84
C ALA A 286 -14.53 -6.61 7.77
N MET A 287 -14.97 -7.48 6.84
CA MET A 287 -15.88 -7.16 5.73
C MET A 287 -17.36 -7.14 6.11
N ALA A 288 -17.71 -7.35 7.38
CA ALA A 288 -19.11 -7.48 7.81
C ALA A 288 -19.98 -6.29 7.40
N GLY A 289 -19.43 -5.07 7.40
CA GLY A 289 -20.14 -3.87 6.95
C GLY A 289 -20.54 -3.94 5.48
N LEU A 290 -19.61 -4.27 4.58
CA LEU A 290 -19.90 -4.40 3.16
C LEU A 290 -20.78 -5.62 2.86
N LEU A 291 -20.56 -6.73 3.56
CA LEU A 291 -21.39 -7.93 3.44
C LEU A 291 -22.86 -7.69 3.80
N ALA A 292 -23.13 -6.81 4.76
CA ALA A 292 -24.49 -6.40 5.10
C ALA A 292 -25.20 -5.60 3.99
N LEU A 293 -24.42 -5.05 3.06
CA LEU A 293 -24.92 -4.27 1.93
C LEU A 293 -24.98 -5.07 0.60
N ARG A 294 -24.59 -6.35 0.61
CA ARG A 294 -24.41 -7.15 -0.61
C ARG A 294 -25.62 -7.16 -1.56
N ASP A 295 -26.84 -7.13 -1.00
CA ASP A 295 -28.06 -7.17 -1.79
C ASP A 295 -28.40 -5.83 -2.46
N LYS A 296 -27.63 -4.77 -2.20
CA LYS A 296 -27.78 -3.46 -2.84
C LYS A 296 -26.99 -3.32 -4.15
N PHE A 297 -26.10 -4.25 -4.43
CA PHE A 297 -25.17 -4.19 -5.54
C PHE A 297 -25.20 -5.48 -6.36
N ASP A 298 -25.00 -5.35 -7.67
CA ASP A 298 -24.75 -6.51 -8.54
C ASP A 298 -23.38 -7.12 -8.20
N LEU A 299 -22.41 -6.26 -7.87
CA LEU A 299 -21.07 -6.63 -7.44
C LEU A 299 -20.55 -5.56 -6.49
N ALA A 300 -19.89 -5.97 -5.41
CA ALA A 300 -19.15 -5.05 -4.57
C ALA A 300 -17.73 -5.55 -4.32
N PHE A 301 -16.83 -4.63 -3.98
CA PHE A 301 -15.44 -4.96 -3.71
C PHE A 301 -14.83 -3.99 -2.68
N ALA A 302 -13.80 -4.45 -2.03
CA ALA A 302 -13.03 -3.67 -1.07
C ALA A 302 -11.54 -3.77 -1.37
N ASN A 303 -10.79 -2.76 -0.91
CA ASN A 303 -9.34 -2.76 -0.90
C ASN A 303 -8.82 -2.50 0.51
N ASP A 304 -7.66 -3.05 0.83
CA ASP A 304 -6.96 -2.68 2.06
C ASP A 304 -6.35 -1.26 1.92
N PRO A 305 -5.89 -0.63 3.02
CA PRO A 305 -5.51 0.79 3.00
C PRO A 305 -4.49 1.22 1.96
N ASP A 306 -3.59 0.35 1.53
CA ASP A 306 -2.61 0.64 0.47
C ASP A 306 -2.92 0.01 -0.88
N TYR A 307 -4.07 -0.67 -1.00
CA TYR A 307 -4.64 -1.16 -2.27
C TYR A 307 -3.83 -2.24 -2.99
N ASP A 308 -2.96 -2.96 -2.29
CA ASP A 308 -2.29 -4.13 -2.85
C ASP A 308 -3.11 -5.43 -2.70
N ARG A 309 -4.26 -5.37 -2.01
CA ARG A 309 -5.22 -6.47 -1.81
C ARG A 309 -6.64 -6.04 -2.15
N HIS A 310 -7.48 -7.05 -2.38
CA HIS A 310 -8.89 -6.85 -2.68
C HIS A 310 -9.76 -7.96 -2.07
N GLY A 311 -11.03 -7.63 -1.84
CA GLY A 311 -12.09 -8.59 -1.52
C GLY A 311 -13.28 -8.38 -2.45
N ILE A 312 -13.82 -9.46 -3.01
CA ILE A 312 -14.97 -9.41 -3.92
C ILE A 312 -16.20 -9.91 -3.18
N VAL A 313 -17.26 -9.11 -3.19
CA VAL A 313 -18.55 -9.43 -2.58
C VAL A 313 -19.60 -9.54 -3.67
N THR A 314 -20.26 -10.68 -3.69
CA THR A 314 -21.42 -10.97 -4.56
C THR A 314 -22.67 -11.14 -3.71
N PRO A 315 -23.88 -11.24 -4.31
CA PRO A 315 -25.09 -11.60 -3.55
C PRO A 315 -24.95 -12.91 -2.76
N ALA A 316 -24.07 -13.83 -3.21
CA ALA A 316 -23.77 -15.08 -2.49
C ALA A 316 -22.81 -14.91 -1.29
N GLY A 317 -22.19 -13.73 -1.12
CA GLY A 317 -21.24 -13.43 -0.05
C GLY A 317 -19.84 -13.10 -0.54
N LEU A 318 -18.85 -13.19 0.36
CA LEU A 318 -17.43 -12.95 0.07
C LEU A 318 -16.86 -14.06 -0.81
N MET A 319 -16.34 -13.69 -1.98
CA MET A 319 -15.70 -14.65 -2.89
C MET A 319 -14.36 -15.08 -2.33
N ASN A 320 -14.08 -16.38 -2.36
CA ASN A 320 -12.75 -16.88 -1.96
C ASN A 320 -11.67 -16.30 -2.89
N PRO A 321 -10.59 -15.68 -2.36
CA PRO A 321 -9.53 -15.06 -3.17
C PRO A 321 -8.88 -16.02 -4.18
N ASN A 322 -8.76 -17.30 -3.85
CA ASN A 322 -8.22 -18.31 -4.77
C ASN A 322 -9.14 -18.57 -5.98
N HIS A 323 -10.46 -18.48 -5.78
CA HIS A 323 -11.42 -18.58 -6.89
C HIS A 323 -11.32 -17.35 -7.80
N TYR A 324 -11.22 -16.14 -7.21
CA TYR A 324 -11.01 -14.93 -7.98
C TYR A 324 -9.71 -14.99 -8.80
N LEU A 325 -8.60 -15.43 -8.21
CA LEU A 325 -7.32 -15.57 -8.94
C LEU A 325 -7.45 -16.50 -10.15
N ALA A 326 -8.15 -17.62 -10.01
CA ALA A 326 -8.40 -18.54 -11.12
C ALA A 326 -9.22 -17.88 -12.24
N VAL A 327 -10.28 -17.13 -11.89
CA VAL A 327 -11.10 -16.37 -12.84
C VAL A 327 -10.29 -15.28 -13.52
N ALA A 328 -9.50 -14.51 -12.77
CA ALA A 328 -8.69 -13.44 -13.31
C ALA A 328 -7.62 -13.95 -14.30
N ILE A 329 -6.94 -15.06 -13.98
CA ILE A 329 -5.98 -15.69 -14.87
C ILE A 329 -6.68 -16.16 -16.15
N ASN A 330 -7.80 -16.88 -16.03
CA ASN A 330 -8.57 -17.35 -17.19
C ASN A 330 -8.97 -16.18 -18.11
N TYR A 331 -9.49 -15.10 -17.53
CA TYR A 331 -9.91 -13.92 -18.29
C TYR A 331 -8.71 -13.24 -18.97
N LEU A 332 -7.67 -12.91 -18.22
CA LEU A 332 -6.53 -12.15 -18.74
C LEU A 332 -5.83 -12.85 -19.90
N PHE A 333 -5.58 -14.15 -19.81
CA PHE A 333 -4.90 -14.90 -20.87
C PHE A 333 -5.73 -15.03 -22.16
N GLN A 334 -7.04 -14.82 -22.07
CA GLN A 334 -7.93 -14.80 -23.25
C GLN A 334 -8.16 -13.40 -23.82
N HIS A 335 -7.88 -12.34 -23.01
CA HIS A 335 -8.17 -10.94 -23.37
C HIS A 335 -6.91 -10.07 -23.46
N ARG A 336 -5.74 -10.70 -23.55
CA ARG A 336 -4.44 -10.05 -23.70
C ARG A 336 -3.73 -10.58 -24.95
N PRO A 337 -4.16 -10.18 -26.16
CA PRO A 337 -3.61 -10.70 -27.42
C PRO A 337 -2.11 -10.40 -27.59
N GLN A 338 -1.59 -9.36 -26.91
CA GLN A 338 -0.17 -9.01 -26.92
C GLN A 338 0.69 -9.98 -26.09
N TRP A 339 0.09 -10.84 -25.25
CA TRP A 339 0.87 -11.84 -24.50
C TRP A 339 1.21 -13.03 -25.40
N GLY A 340 2.50 -13.22 -25.64
CA GLY A 340 3.01 -14.36 -26.41
C GLY A 340 2.64 -15.71 -25.79
N LYS A 341 2.79 -16.79 -26.56
CA LYS A 341 2.48 -18.15 -26.09
C LYS A 341 3.41 -18.65 -25.00
N ASP A 342 4.56 -18.04 -24.84
CA ASP A 342 5.61 -18.30 -23.85
C ASP A 342 5.35 -17.62 -22.50
N VAL A 343 4.39 -16.68 -22.42
CA VAL A 343 4.01 -16.07 -21.15
C VAL A 343 3.41 -17.12 -20.22
N ALA A 344 4.02 -17.26 -19.05
CA ALA A 344 3.69 -18.26 -18.03
C ALA A 344 2.99 -17.63 -16.82
N VAL A 345 2.41 -18.47 -15.97
CA VAL A 345 1.80 -18.08 -14.70
C VAL A 345 2.68 -18.52 -13.54
N GLY A 346 3.16 -17.56 -12.75
CA GLY A 346 3.82 -17.84 -11.48
C GLY A 346 2.81 -17.80 -10.32
N LYS A 347 2.89 -18.75 -9.40
CA LYS A 347 2.09 -18.77 -8.18
C LYS A 347 2.90 -19.18 -6.97
N THR A 348 2.43 -18.82 -5.78
CA THR A 348 3.00 -19.28 -4.51
C THR A 348 2.43 -20.63 -4.09
N LEU A 349 3.12 -21.32 -3.17
CA LEU A 349 2.66 -22.63 -2.63
C LEU A 349 1.31 -22.54 -1.90
N VAL A 350 0.97 -21.38 -1.34
CA VAL A 350 -0.30 -21.17 -0.63
C VAL A 350 -1.48 -20.93 -1.57
N SER A 351 -1.22 -20.72 -2.87
CA SER A 351 -2.27 -20.52 -3.86
C SER A 351 -2.88 -21.85 -4.29
N SER A 352 -4.18 -21.82 -4.67
CA SER A 352 -4.94 -23.01 -5.01
C SER A 352 -4.38 -23.77 -6.21
N ALA A 353 -4.49 -25.11 -6.18
CA ALA A 353 -4.26 -25.99 -7.33
C ALA A 353 -5.31 -25.78 -8.47
N MET A 354 -6.38 -25.04 -8.24
CA MET A 354 -7.31 -24.64 -9.30
C MET A 354 -6.59 -23.78 -10.36
N ILE A 355 -5.64 -22.94 -9.94
CA ILE A 355 -4.80 -22.16 -10.85
C ILE A 355 -4.06 -23.05 -11.83
N ASP A 356 -3.44 -24.15 -11.34
CA ASP A 356 -2.71 -25.09 -12.21
C ASP A 356 -3.63 -25.70 -13.27
N ARG A 357 -4.86 -26.04 -12.90
CA ARG A 357 -5.87 -26.60 -13.84
C ARG A 357 -6.24 -25.58 -14.90
N VAL A 358 -6.52 -24.34 -14.52
CA VAL A 358 -6.84 -23.25 -15.45
C VAL A 358 -5.66 -22.98 -16.40
N VAL A 359 -4.44 -22.91 -15.88
CA VAL A 359 -3.21 -22.67 -16.66
C VAL A 359 -3.01 -23.81 -17.68
N ASN A 360 -3.19 -25.07 -17.27
CA ASN A 360 -3.10 -26.22 -18.17
C ASN A 360 -4.18 -26.19 -19.26
N ASP A 361 -5.43 -25.85 -18.92
CA ASP A 361 -6.53 -25.73 -19.89
C ASP A 361 -6.27 -24.62 -20.92
N LEU A 362 -5.62 -23.53 -20.50
CA LEU A 362 -5.18 -22.44 -21.38
C LEU A 362 -3.93 -22.80 -22.21
N GLY A 363 -3.37 -24.00 -22.06
CA GLY A 363 -2.14 -24.43 -22.72
C GLY A 363 -0.91 -23.59 -22.33
N ARG A 364 -0.86 -23.10 -21.10
CA ARG A 364 0.23 -22.27 -20.56
C ARG A 364 1.08 -23.06 -19.56
N LYS A 365 2.21 -22.45 -19.15
CA LYS A 365 3.13 -22.99 -18.12
C LYS A 365 2.95 -22.28 -16.80
#